data_911b6b7bd437376008f7fab2336671cc
#
_entry.id   911b6b7bd437376008f7fab2336671cc
#
_cell.length_a   1.000
_cell.length_b   1.000
_cell.length_c   1.000
_cell.angle_alpha   90.00
_cell.angle_beta   90.00
_cell.angle_gamma   90.00
#
_symmetry.space_group_name_H-M   'P 1'
#
loop_
_entity.id
_entity.type
_entity.pdbx_description
1 polymer ?
#
loop_
_entity_poly.entity_id
_entity_poly.type
_entity_poly.pdbx_seq_one_letter_code
_entity_poly.pdbx_strand_id
1 'polypeptide(L)'
;MRDTALKYHGLGFSVIPLSPNSKIPPKGFTVVKYRQKRADIAEIWKWWEENPKYNIGIITGKTSNLFVVDIDSEVGLENINQFIPDSLITPTVKTPRGQHLYFKYPKQSITIGTGKKQLEGTDFRGEGGYIVAPPSIINGSCYEWLVNLDAPLADLPVVYINYLINSSIIYSNNYNYSNISERTSAPSVLQKSSCNMLQDVTISLTKGHRNESLFHIANSLTKGGMTKANILMILETLAKT
;
A
#
# COMPACT_ATOMS: atom_id res chain seq x y z
N MET A 1 25.70 -8.83 -4.42
CA MET A 1 24.31 -9.26 -4.21
C MET A 1 24.11 -10.00 -2.88
N ARG A 2 24.83 -11.10 -2.63
CA ARG A 2 24.65 -11.89 -1.41
C ARG A 2 24.76 -11.05 -0.12
N ASP A 3 25.82 -10.29 0.03
CA ASP A 3 26.06 -9.50 1.25
C ASP A 3 24.99 -8.44 1.48
N THR A 4 24.47 -7.85 0.39
CA THR A 4 23.35 -6.92 0.45
C THR A 4 22.05 -7.65 0.86
N ALA A 5 21.79 -8.84 0.35
CA ALA A 5 20.65 -9.66 0.74
C ALA A 5 20.71 -10.02 2.24
N LEU A 6 21.90 -10.38 2.75
CA LEU A 6 22.12 -10.62 4.17
C LEU A 6 21.96 -9.36 5.02
N LYS A 7 22.43 -8.18 4.54
CA LYS A 7 22.16 -6.89 5.20
C LYS A 7 20.66 -6.63 5.31
N TYR A 8 19.88 -6.82 4.24
CA TYR A 8 18.42 -6.66 4.27
C TYR A 8 17.73 -7.64 5.22
N HIS A 9 18.20 -8.90 5.24
CA HIS A 9 17.70 -9.87 6.21
C HIS A 9 17.99 -9.44 7.66
N GLY A 10 19.19 -8.92 7.93
CA GLY A 10 19.57 -8.38 9.25
C GLY A 10 18.72 -7.19 9.69
N LEU A 11 18.25 -6.37 8.74
CA LEU A 11 17.31 -5.27 8.99
C LEU A 11 15.87 -5.73 9.21
N GLY A 12 15.58 -7.03 9.15
CA GLY A 12 14.27 -7.60 9.43
C GLY A 12 13.42 -7.89 8.18
N PHE A 13 13.93 -7.67 6.98
CA PHE A 13 13.20 -7.95 5.75
C PHE A 13 13.21 -9.44 5.36
N SER A 14 12.12 -9.90 4.78
CA SER A 14 12.01 -11.22 4.15
C SER A 14 12.55 -11.15 2.72
N VAL A 15 13.76 -11.65 2.53
CA VAL A 15 14.49 -11.60 1.26
C VAL A 15 14.20 -12.84 0.43
N ILE A 16 14.14 -12.67 -0.89
CA ILE A 16 14.03 -13.78 -1.87
C ILE A 16 14.95 -13.51 -3.07
N PRO A 17 15.42 -14.57 -3.76
CA PRO A 17 16.12 -14.40 -5.01
C PRO A 17 15.17 -14.10 -6.14
N LEU A 18 15.58 -13.24 -7.08
CA LEU A 18 14.93 -13.02 -8.37
C LEU A 18 15.89 -13.43 -9.47
N SER A 19 15.38 -13.95 -10.57
CA SER A 19 16.19 -14.35 -11.72
C SER A 19 17.05 -13.19 -12.25
N PRO A 20 18.25 -13.43 -12.78
CA PRO A 20 19.07 -12.38 -13.38
C PRO A 20 18.28 -11.61 -14.44
N ASN A 21 18.44 -10.29 -14.45
CA ASN A 21 17.77 -9.40 -15.40
C ASN A 21 16.23 -9.51 -15.38
N SER A 22 15.63 -9.90 -14.25
CA SER A 22 14.20 -10.17 -14.13
C SER A 22 13.65 -9.71 -12.78
N LYS A 23 12.34 -9.43 -12.77
CA LYS A 23 11.57 -9.18 -11.55
C LYS A 23 10.96 -10.47 -10.97
N ILE A 24 11.13 -11.61 -11.65
CA ILE A 24 10.45 -12.88 -11.33
C ILE A 24 11.42 -13.81 -10.59
N PRO A 25 10.98 -14.52 -9.54
CA PRO A 25 11.78 -15.54 -8.87
C PRO A 25 12.25 -16.65 -9.84
N PRO A 26 13.31 -17.39 -9.51
CA PRO A 26 13.76 -18.52 -10.31
C PRO A 26 12.67 -19.56 -10.53
N LYS A 27 12.73 -20.29 -11.64
CA LYS A 27 11.77 -21.36 -11.94
C LYS A 27 11.77 -22.40 -10.81
N GLY A 28 10.59 -22.74 -10.32
CA GLY A 28 10.42 -23.69 -9.22
C GLY A 28 10.57 -23.07 -7.81
N PHE A 29 10.95 -21.79 -7.70
CA PHE A 29 11.03 -21.11 -6.41
C PHE A 29 9.65 -20.75 -5.89
N THR A 30 9.34 -21.11 -4.64
CA THR A 30 8.04 -20.87 -4.01
C THR A 30 8.10 -19.64 -3.09
N VAL A 31 7.51 -18.54 -3.52
CA VAL A 31 7.46 -17.28 -2.74
C VAL A 31 6.58 -17.38 -1.50
N VAL A 32 5.51 -18.20 -1.56
CA VAL A 32 4.46 -18.28 -0.53
C VAL A 32 5.02 -18.57 0.88
N LYS A 33 6.01 -19.47 0.98
CA LYS A 33 6.69 -19.79 2.24
C LYS A 33 7.24 -18.54 2.93
N TYR A 34 7.84 -17.64 2.14
CA TYR A 34 8.56 -16.46 2.65
C TYR A 34 7.64 -15.26 2.93
N ARG A 35 6.36 -15.35 2.57
CA ARG A 35 5.32 -14.42 3.01
C ARG A 35 4.91 -14.63 4.46
N GLN A 36 5.12 -15.84 4.98
CA GLN A 36 4.75 -16.22 6.36
C GLN A 36 5.95 -16.23 7.30
N LYS A 37 7.12 -16.66 6.79
CA LYS A 37 8.34 -16.80 7.58
C LYS A 37 9.53 -16.38 6.73
N ARG A 38 10.39 -15.52 7.26
CA ARG A 38 11.63 -15.13 6.59
C ARG A 38 12.53 -16.35 6.39
N ALA A 39 13.28 -16.35 5.30
CA ALA A 39 14.36 -17.30 5.08
C ALA A 39 15.38 -17.23 6.22
N ASP A 40 16.06 -18.32 6.48
CA ASP A 40 17.22 -18.28 7.34
C ASP A 40 18.50 -17.87 6.55
N ILE A 41 19.59 -17.62 7.29
CA ILE A 41 20.85 -17.17 6.68
C ILE A 41 21.43 -18.24 5.75
N ALA A 42 21.28 -19.52 6.08
CA ALA A 42 21.80 -20.64 5.28
C ALA A 42 21.04 -20.75 3.94
N GLU A 43 19.72 -20.57 3.96
CA GLU A 43 18.90 -20.51 2.72
C GLU A 43 19.38 -19.37 1.82
N ILE A 44 19.60 -18.16 2.38
CA ILE A 44 20.06 -17.00 1.64
C ILE A 44 21.46 -17.25 1.06
N TRP A 45 22.39 -17.80 1.84
CA TRP A 45 23.72 -18.16 1.38
C TRP A 45 23.65 -19.11 0.18
N LYS A 46 22.88 -20.20 0.30
CA LYS A 46 22.71 -21.22 -0.74
C LYS A 46 22.21 -20.61 -2.06
N TRP A 47 21.22 -19.72 -2.02
CA TRP A 47 20.69 -19.12 -3.26
C TRP A 47 21.74 -18.34 -4.04
N TRP A 48 22.52 -17.51 -3.37
CA TRP A 48 23.56 -16.72 -4.04
C TRP A 48 24.87 -17.48 -4.25
N GLU A 49 25.07 -18.63 -3.63
CA GLU A 49 26.11 -19.59 -3.99
C GLU A 49 25.75 -20.30 -5.28
N GLU A 50 24.50 -20.79 -5.43
CA GLU A 50 24.00 -21.41 -6.65
C GLU A 50 24.03 -20.45 -7.85
N ASN A 51 23.66 -19.18 -7.66
CA ASN A 51 23.74 -18.16 -8.70
C ASN A 51 24.03 -16.76 -8.15
N PRO A 52 25.30 -16.32 -8.19
CA PRO A 52 25.71 -14.99 -7.70
C PRO A 52 25.04 -13.81 -8.45
N LYS A 53 24.44 -14.06 -9.63
CA LYS A 53 23.76 -13.05 -10.45
C LYS A 53 22.29 -12.84 -10.11
N TYR A 54 21.74 -13.57 -9.15
CA TYR A 54 20.37 -13.32 -8.71
C TYR A 54 20.19 -11.90 -8.24
N ASN A 55 19.11 -11.26 -8.70
CA ASN A 55 18.58 -10.02 -8.16
C ASN A 55 17.96 -10.27 -6.78
N ILE A 56 17.68 -9.19 -6.05
CA ILE A 56 17.13 -9.23 -4.70
C ILE A 56 15.67 -8.79 -4.74
N GLY A 57 14.78 -9.65 -4.24
CA GLY A 57 13.41 -9.30 -3.91
C GLY A 57 13.24 -9.14 -2.41
N ILE A 58 12.37 -8.22 -1.99
CA ILE A 58 11.93 -8.08 -0.61
C ILE A 58 10.41 -8.30 -0.57
N ILE A 59 9.96 -9.26 0.23
CA ILE A 59 8.54 -9.49 0.50
C ILE A 59 7.99 -8.30 1.28
N THR A 60 6.83 -7.79 0.86
CA THR A 60 6.11 -6.72 1.56
C THR A 60 5.02 -7.29 2.46
N GLY A 61 4.49 -6.47 3.36
CA GLY A 61 3.49 -6.86 4.35
C GLY A 61 4.05 -7.07 5.74
N LYS A 62 3.32 -7.79 6.56
CA LYS A 62 3.61 -8.01 7.98
C LYS A 62 4.96 -8.67 8.23
N THR A 63 5.36 -9.62 7.39
CA THR A 63 6.60 -10.40 7.55
C THR A 63 7.86 -9.54 7.51
N SER A 64 7.87 -8.47 6.71
CA SER A 64 8.95 -7.48 6.62
C SER A 64 8.61 -6.17 7.32
N ASN A 65 7.42 -6.02 7.89
CA ASN A 65 6.90 -4.75 8.37
C ASN A 65 7.07 -3.63 7.32
N LEU A 66 6.80 -3.96 6.05
CA LEU A 66 7.09 -3.10 4.89
C LEU A 66 5.85 -2.92 4.01
N PHE A 67 5.52 -1.68 3.73
CA PHE A 67 4.57 -1.25 2.71
C PHE A 67 5.32 -0.39 1.69
N VAL A 68 5.09 -0.59 0.40
CA VAL A 68 5.76 0.18 -0.65
C VAL A 68 4.74 0.81 -1.57
N VAL A 69 4.92 2.10 -1.83
CA VAL A 69 4.25 2.83 -2.91
C VAL A 69 5.18 2.82 -4.12
N ASP A 70 4.72 2.24 -5.22
CA ASP A 70 5.44 2.09 -6.48
C ASP A 70 4.91 3.15 -7.45
N ILE A 71 5.71 4.16 -7.73
CA ILE A 71 5.39 5.31 -8.60
C ILE A 71 6.05 5.06 -9.95
N ASP A 72 5.24 4.91 -10.99
CA ASP A 72 5.68 4.50 -12.32
C ASP A 72 5.73 5.66 -13.35
N SER A 73 5.35 6.89 -12.97
CA SER A 73 5.28 8.05 -13.87
C SER A 73 5.25 9.39 -13.13
N GLU A 74 5.46 10.50 -13.84
CA GLU A 74 5.29 11.86 -13.31
C GLU A 74 3.87 12.12 -12.83
N VAL A 75 2.86 11.66 -13.58
CA VAL A 75 1.45 11.73 -13.16
C VAL A 75 1.24 10.98 -11.84
N GLY A 76 1.90 9.83 -11.65
CA GLY A 76 1.86 9.09 -10.39
C GLY A 76 2.47 9.89 -9.24
N LEU A 77 3.56 10.62 -9.48
CA LEU A 77 4.18 11.47 -8.48
C LEU A 77 3.26 12.63 -8.08
N GLU A 78 2.67 13.33 -9.03
CA GLU A 78 1.69 14.39 -8.77
C GLU A 78 0.49 13.89 -7.98
N ASN A 79 -0.03 12.73 -8.36
CA ASN A 79 -1.18 12.10 -7.71
C ASN A 79 -0.88 11.69 -6.26
N ILE A 80 0.31 11.12 -5.99
CA ILE A 80 0.66 10.66 -4.66
C ILE A 80 0.95 11.83 -3.70
N ASN A 81 1.43 12.95 -4.20
CA ASN A 81 1.72 14.15 -3.41
C ASN A 81 0.50 14.74 -2.70
N GLN A 82 -0.72 14.40 -3.15
CA GLN A 82 -1.95 14.75 -2.45
C GLN A 82 -2.09 14.04 -1.09
N PHE A 83 -1.41 12.91 -0.92
CA PHE A 83 -1.50 12.07 0.26
C PHE A 83 -0.18 12.00 1.05
N ILE A 84 0.95 12.09 0.35
CA ILE A 84 2.30 11.95 0.91
C ILE A 84 3.05 13.24 0.59
N PRO A 85 3.25 14.13 1.58
CA PRO A 85 3.93 15.40 1.35
C PRO A 85 5.41 15.18 1.02
N ASP A 86 5.98 16.00 0.14
CA ASP A 86 7.40 15.96 -0.25
C ASP A 86 8.36 16.11 0.93
N SER A 87 7.90 16.72 2.04
CA SER A 87 8.68 16.87 3.27
C SER A 87 8.81 15.57 4.08
N LEU A 88 8.04 14.52 3.74
CA LEU A 88 8.08 13.25 4.45
C LEU A 88 9.29 12.43 3.97
N ILE A 89 10.31 12.36 4.81
CA ILE A 89 11.52 11.58 4.52
C ILE A 89 11.28 10.11 4.87
N THR A 90 11.44 9.23 3.88
CA THR A 90 11.41 7.78 4.02
C THR A 90 12.40 7.14 3.04
N PRO A 91 12.91 5.94 3.28
CA PRO A 91 13.76 5.26 2.32
C PRO A 91 13.11 5.18 0.94
N THR A 92 13.83 5.64 -0.06
CA THR A 92 13.33 5.82 -1.44
C THR A 92 14.30 5.19 -2.42
N VAL A 93 13.78 4.38 -3.34
CA VAL A 93 14.53 3.71 -4.40
C VAL A 93 14.18 4.31 -5.74
N LYS A 94 15.19 4.67 -6.53
CA LYS A 94 15.04 4.95 -7.95
C LYS A 94 14.84 3.64 -8.71
N THR A 95 13.81 3.58 -9.54
CA THR A 95 13.52 2.46 -10.42
C THR A 95 13.71 2.87 -11.89
N PRO A 96 13.68 1.94 -12.85
CA PRO A 96 13.79 2.30 -14.28
C PRO A 96 12.71 3.25 -14.81
N ARG A 97 11.56 3.36 -14.13
CA ARG A 97 10.41 4.18 -14.59
C ARG A 97 10.00 5.28 -13.63
N GLY A 98 10.46 5.22 -12.38
CA GLY A 98 10.07 6.15 -11.34
C GLY A 98 10.73 5.83 -10.02
N GLN A 99 9.94 5.59 -8.96
CA GLN A 99 10.51 5.35 -7.64
C GLN A 99 9.61 4.49 -6.74
N HIS A 100 10.24 3.81 -5.78
CA HIS A 100 9.56 3.14 -4.68
C HIS A 100 9.75 3.93 -3.39
N LEU A 101 8.65 4.28 -2.72
CA LEU A 101 8.68 4.85 -1.36
C LEU A 101 8.40 3.74 -0.35
N TYR A 102 9.30 3.55 0.63
CA TYR A 102 9.21 2.49 1.63
C TYR A 102 8.63 3.03 2.93
N PHE A 103 7.58 2.40 3.43
CA PHE A 103 6.90 2.75 4.67
C PHE A 103 6.81 1.55 5.60
N LYS A 104 6.62 1.80 6.89
CA LYS A 104 6.18 0.75 7.81
C LYS A 104 4.83 0.20 7.36
N TYR A 105 4.66 -1.11 7.47
CA TYR A 105 3.35 -1.72 7.21
C TYR A 105 2.34 -1.21 8.24
N PRO A 106 1.17 -0.70 7.80
CA PRO A 106 0.19 -0.11 8.70
C PRO A 106 -0.30 -1.09 9.77
N LYS A 107 -0.35 -0.63 11.03
CA LYS A 107 -0.76 -1.44 12.20
C LYS A 107 -2.28 -1.56 12.40
N GLN A 108 -3.08 -1.21 11.40
CA GLN A 108 -4.53 -1.34 11.49
C GLN A 108 -4.96 -2.82 11.55
N SER A 109 -6.17 -3.06 12.08
CA SER A 109 -6.82 -4.36 12.09
C SER A 109 -7.14 -4.89 10.68
N ILE A 110 -7.11 -4.01 9.68
CA ILE A 110 -7.40 -4.34 8.28
C ILE A 110 -6.10 -4.68 7.55
N THR A 111 -6.09 -5.80 6.84
CA THR A 111 -4.96 -6.19 5.99
C THR A 111 -5.03 -5.46 4.66
N ILE A 112 -4.01 -4.62 4.37
CA ILE A 112 -3.86 -3.98 3.07
C ILE A 112 -3.02 -4.88 2.18
N GLY A 113 -3.65 -5.49 1.19
CA GLY A 113 -3.00 -6.36 0.20
C GLY A 113 -2.15 -5.58 -0.80
N THR A 114 -1.75 -6.24 -1.87
CA THR A 114 -1.10 -5.62 -3.03
C THR A 114 -2.15 -5.21 -4.05
N GLY A 115 -2.10 -3.98 -4.54
CA GLY A 115 -3.05 -3.44 -5.50
C GLY A 115 -2.41 -2.68 -6.65
N LYS A 116 -3.16 -2.56 -7.74
CA LYS A 116 -2.74 -1.86 -8.95
C LYS A 116 -3.73 -0.76 -9.30
N LYS A 117 -3.21 0.37 -9.78
CA LYS A 117 -3.97 1.45 -10.45
C LYS A 117 -5.20 1.98 -9.70
N GLN A 118 -5.17 2.03 -8.40
CA GLN A 118 -6.19 2.79 -7.66
C GLN A 118 -5.99 4.30 -7.83
N LEU A 119 -4.76 4.70 -8.08
CA LEU A 119 -4.34 6.05 -8.38
C LEU A 119 -3.48 5.97 -9.64
N GLU A 120 -3.80 6.74 -10.68
CA GLU A 120 -3.09 6.69 -11.95
C GLU A 120 -1.59 6.91 -11.76
N GLY A 121 -0.78 6.07 -12.43
CA GLY A 121 0.68 6.11 -12.34
C GLY A 121 1.27 5.57 -11.04
N THR A 122 0.44 4.97 -10.15
CA THR A 122 0.92 4.35 -8.92
C THR A 122 0.38 2.95 -8.72
N ASP A 123 1.22 2.09 -8.16
CA ASP A 123 0.84 0.79 -7.60
C ASP A 123 1.22 0.77 -6.11
N PHE A 124 0.70 -0.16 -5.34
CA PHE A 124 1.18 -0.39 -3.98
C PHE A 124 1.43 -1.87 -3.71
N ARG A 125 2.39 -2.13 -2.86
CA ARG A 125 2.79 -3.47 -2.43
C ARG A 125 2.63 -3.58 -0.92
N GLY A 126 1.52 -4.20 -0.53
CA GLY A 126 1.21 -4.51 0.85
C GLY A 126 1.38 -5.99 1.16
N GLU A 127 0.42 -6.59 1.88
CA GLU A 127 0.47 -8.00 2.27
C GLU A 127 0.53 -8.93 1.06
N GLY A 128 1.45 -9.89 1.10
CA GLY A 128 1.61 -10.91 0.07
C GLY A 128 2.30 -10.45 -1.22
N GLY A 129 2.71 -9.17 -1.31
CA GLY A 129 3.50 -8.65 -2.42
C GLY A 129 5.00 -8.87 -2.26
N TYR A 130 5.76 -8.41 -3.23
CA TYR A 130 7.20 -8.21 -3.15
C TYR A 130 7.63 -7.11 -4.12
N ILE A 131 8.81 -6.55 -3.88
CA ILE A 131 9.46 -5.54 -4.71
C ILE A 131 10.85 -5.99 -5.10
N VAL A 132 11.39 -5.38 -6.16
CA VAL A 132 12.81 -5.47 -6.52
C VAL A 132 13.57 -4.45 -5.69
N ALA A 133 14.64 -4.91 -5.02
CA ALA A 133 15.45 -4.05 -4.15
C ALA A 133 16.83 -3.74 -4.75
N PRO A 134 17.44 -2.59 -4.43
CA PRO A 134 18.83 -2.29 -4.80
C PRO A 134 19.83 -3.37 -4.34
N PRO A 135 20.92 -3.59 -5.06
CA PRO A 135 21.37 -2.99 -6.32
C PRO A 135 20.98 -3.85 -7.54
N SER A 136 19.77 -4.40 -7.56
CA SER A 136 19.27 -5.26 -8.65
C SER A 136 19.31 -4.55 -9.99
N ILE A 137 19.59 -5.30 -11.06
CA ILE A 137 19.69 -4.78 -12.44
C ILE A 137 18.65 -5.48 -13.31
N ILE A 138 17.84 -4.69 -14.03
CA ILE A 138 16.84 -5.18 -14.98
C ILE A 138 16.93 -4.37 -16.26
N ASN A 139 17.11 -5.04 -17.38
CA ASN A 139 17.30 -4.44 -18.72
C ASN A 139 18.37 -3.34 -18.74
N GLY A 140 19.49 -3.58 -18.05
CA GLY A 140 20.60 -2.64 -17.95
C GLY A 140 20.37 -1.46 -17.00
N SER A 141 19.18 -1.34 -16.40
CA SER A 141 18.86 -0.29 -15.42
C SER A 141 19.00 -0.81 -14.00
N CYS A 142 19.72 -0.06 -13.19
CA CYS A 142 19.95 -0.39 -11.77
C CYS A 142 18.84 0.18 -10.89
N TYR A 143 18.45 -0.57 -9.87
CA TYR A 143 17.67 -0.07 -8.75
C TYR A 143 18.64 0.55 -7.75
N GLU A 144 18.45 1.82 -7.41
CA GLU A 144 19.40 2.61 -6.61
C GLU A 144 18.69 3.32 -5.46
N TRP A 145 19.37 3.43 -4.31
CA TRP A 145 18.85 4.23 -3.20
C TRP A 145 19.00 5.72 -3.49
N LEU A 146 17.89 6.46 -3.47
CA LEU A 146 17.87 7.93 -3.37
C LEU A 146 17.95 8.36 -1.91
N VAL A 147 17.19 7.70 -1.04
CA VAL A 147 17.29 7.77 0.41
C VAL A 147 17.47 6.35 0.90
N ASN A 148 18.60 6.05 1.54
CA ASN A 148 18.92 4.68 1.94
C ASN A 148 18.22 4.27 3.25
N LEU A 149 18.41 3.01 3.67
CA LEU A 149 17.83 2.43 4.87
C LEU A 149 18.49 2.89 6.19
N ASP A 150 19.42 3.85 6.17
CA ASP A 150 19.88 4.53 7.38
C ASP A 150 18.82 5.52 7.87
N ALA A 151 17.98 6.04 6.96
CA ALA A 151 16.76 6.72 7.33
C ALA A 151 15.70 5.71 7.83
N PRO A 152 14.95 6.03 8.90
CA PRO A 152 13.89 5.16 9.37
C PRO A 152 12.73 5.09 8.37
N LEU A 153 12.07 3.91 8.29
CA LEU A 153 10.81 3.82 7.59
C LEU A 153 9.79 4.75 8.26
N ALA A 154 9.21 5.67 7.50
CA ALA A 154 8.12 6.51 7.97
C ALA A 154 6.83 5.70 8.16
N ASP A 155 5.91 6.21 8.97
CA ASP A 155 4.56 5.70 9.01
C ASP A 155 3.79 6.17 7.76
N LEU A 156 2.98 5.28 7.18
CA LEU A 156 2.17 5.65 6.02
C LEU A 156 1.10 6.67 6.46
N PRO A 157 0.93 7.81 5.74
CA PRO A 157 -0.05 8.81 6.10
C PRO A 157 -1.47 8.24 6.20
N VAL A 158 -2.18 8.58 7.27
CA VAL A 158 -3.53 8.07 7.55
C VAL A 158 -4.50 8.40 6.42
N VAL A 159 -4.34 9.56 5.78
CA VAL A 159 -5.15 9.99 4.64
C VAL A 159 -5.02 9.00 3.48
N TYR A 160 -3.80 8.55 3.18
CA TYR A 160 -3.56 7.56 2.14
C TYR A 160 -4.08 6.17 2.52
N ILE A 161 -3.93 5.76 3.78
CA ILE A 161 -4.50 4.50 4.29
C ILE A 161 -6.02 4.49 4.08
N ASN A 162 -6.71 5.56 4.46
CA ASN A 162 -8.15 5.69 4.30
C ASN A 162 -8.57 5.66 2.81
N TYR A 163 -7.80 6.32 1.94
CA TYR A 163 -8.00 6.24 0.49
C TYR A 163 -7.92 4.81 -0.02
N LEU A 164 -6.89 4.05 0.36
CA LEU A 164 -6.70 2.65 -0.06
C LEU A 164 -7.83 1.74 0.43
N ILE A 165 -8.29 1.92 1.67
CA ILE A 165 -9.39 1.14 2.25
C ILE A 165 -10.69 1.42 1.50
N ASN A 166 -11.05 2.69 1.30
CA ASN A 166 -12.27 3.09 0.63
C ASN A 166 -12.29 2.64 -0.84
N SER A 167 -11.18 2.76 -1.54
CA SER A 167 -11.03 2.30 -2.92
C SER A 167 -11.18 0.76 -3.01
N SER A 168 -10.64 0.01 -2.06
CA SER A 168 -10.76 -1.46 -2.02
C SER A 168 -12.21 -1.92 -1.79
N ILE A 169 -12.98 -1.21 -0.97
CA ILE A 169 -14.39 -1.49 -0.73
C ILE A 169 -15.22 -1.27 -2.00
N ILE A 170 -14.95 -0.21 -2.74
CA ILE A 170 -15.63 0.08 -4.01
C ILE A 170 -15.37 -1.03 -5.04
N TYR A 171 -14.12 -1.48 -5.16
CA TYR A 171 -13.77 -2.57 -6.09
C TYR A 171 -14.40 -3.92 -5.71
N SER A 172 -14.45 -4.26 -4.43
CA SER A 172 -15.10 -5.50 -3.99
C SER A 172 -16.61 -5.49 -4.27
N ASN A 173 -17.27 -4.36 -4.13
CA ASN A 173 -18.67 -4.20 -4.45
C ASN A 173 -18.95 -4.30 -5.96
N ASN A 174 -18.11 -3.71 -6.81
CA ASN A 174 -18.26 -3.79 -8.28
C ASN A 174 -18.00 -5.21 -8.82
N TYR A 175 -17.11 -6.00 -8.21
CA TYR A 175 -16.88 -7.40 -8.60
C TYR A 175 -18.08 -8.29 -8.29
N ASN A 176 -18.84 -7.99 -7.24
CA ASN A 176 -20.06 -8.73 -6.90
C ASN A 176 -21.23 -8.39 -7.82
N TYR A 177 -21.28 -7.19 -8.40
CA TYR A 177 -22.35 -6.80 -9.32
C TYR A 177 -22.22 -7.42 -10.72
N SER A 178 -21.02 -7.71 -11.20
CA SER A 178 -20.79 -8.31 -12.53
C SER A 178 -21.08 -9.81 -12.60
N ASN A 179 -21.18 -10.50 -11.45
CA ASN A 179 -21.43 -11.95 -11.38
C ASN A 179 -22.86 -12.35 -10.93
N ILE A 180 -23.78 -11.38 -10.76
CA ILE A 180 -25.16 -11.63 -10.28
C ILE A 180 -26.21 -11.40 -11.38
N SER A 181 -25.84 -11.47 -12.65
CA SER A 181 -26.85 -11.38 -13.73
C SER A 181 -27.55 -12.71 -14.05
N GLU A 182 -27.26 -13.80 -13.36
CA GLU A 182 -28.05 -15.04 -13.47
C GLU A 182 -28.08 -15.78 -12.13
N ARG A 183 -29.12 -15.57 -11.31
CA ARG A 183 -29.95 -16.52 -10.59
C ARG A 183 -30.70 -15.92 -9.39
N THR A 184 -32.04 -15.85 -9.57
CA THR A 184 -33.12 -16.04 -8.58
C THR A 184 -33.14 -15.28 -7.25
N SER A 185 -34.16 -14.43 -7.12
CA SER A 185 -35.01 -14.16 -5.94
C SER A 185 -34.47 -14.47 -4.54
N ALA A 186 -34.15 -13.42 -3.76
CA ALA A 186 -34.29 -13.40 -2.30
C ALA A 186 -34.00 -12.02 -1.71
N PRO A 187 -34.24 -11.78 -0.43
CA PRO A 187 -35.17 -10.74 0.01
C PRO A 187 -34.54 -9.38 0.31
N SER A 188 -35.31 -8.39 0.07
CA SER A 188 -35.10 -6.94 0.12
C SER A 188 -35.00 -6.32 1.52
N VAL A 189 -33.99 -6.61 2.33
CA VAL A 189 -33.88 -5.90 3.65
C VAL A 189 -32.49 -5.33 3.98
N LEU A 190 -31.43 -5.70 3.27
CA LEU A 190 -30.06 -5.27 3.63
C LEU A 190 -29.36 -4.29 2.66
N GLN A 191 -30.07 -3.76 1.67
CA GLN A 191 -29.45 -2.93 0.62
C GLN A 191 -29.66 -1.41 0.77
N LYS A 192 -30.33 -0.94 1.82
CA LYS A 192 -30.63 0.50 1.97
C LYS A 192 -29.70 1.31 2.86
N SER A 193 -28.76 0.68 3.59
CA SER A 193 -27.95 1.43 4.56
C SER A 193 -26.57 1.88 4.08
N SER A 194 -26.02 1.32 2.99
CA SER A 194 -24.64 1.65 2.56
C SER A 194 -24.55 2.71 1.46
N CYS A 195 -25.60 2.90 0.67
CA CYS A 195 -25.56 3.83 -0.46
C CYS A 195 -25.96 5.27 -0.07
N ASN A 196 -26.71 5.45 1.01
CA ASN A 196 -27.14 6.78 1.46
C ASN A 196 -26.06 7.54 2.26
N MET A 197 -25.03 6.85 2.79
CA MET A 197 -23.99 7.50 3.58
C MET A 197 -23.04 8.38 2.77
N LEU A 198 -22.86 8.13 1.47
CA LEU A 198 -21.96 8.93 0.62
C LEU A 198 -22.69 10.05 -0.12
N GLN A 199 -23.99 9.93 -0.33
CA GLN A 199 -24.80 11.02 -0.92
C GLN A 199 -25.06 12.14 0.08
N ASP A 200 -25.13 11.85 1.39
CA ASP A 200 -25.32 12.86 2.43
C ASP A 200 -24.06 13.68 2.74
N VAL A 201 -22.87 13.23 2.33
CA VAL A 201 -21.59 13.95 2.56
C VAL A 201 -21.36 15.05 1.49
N THR A 202 -22.12 15.06 0.41
CA THR A 202 -22.13 16.17 -0.57
C THR A 202 -23.03 17.34 -0.13
N ILE A 203 -23.37 17.44 1.15
CA ILE A 203 -24.05 18.60 1.70
C ILE A 203 -23.08 19.78 1.64
N SER A 204 -23.35 20.72 0.74
CA SER A 204 -22.65 21.95 0.55
C SER A 204 -22.45 22.67 1.90
N LEU A 205 -21.19 22.88 2.29
CA LEU A 205 -20.80 23.71 3.44
C LEU A 205 -21.05 25.21 3.11
N THR A 206 -22.29 25.56 2.71
CA THR A 206 -22.67 26.92 2.40
C THR A 206 -22.76 27.77 3.65
N LYS A 207 -22.38 29.04 3.51
CA LYS A 207 -22.44 30.04 4.58
C LYS A 207 -23.86 30.14 5.13
N GLY A 208 -24.07 29.76 6.40
CA GLY A 208 -25.37 29.75 7.09
C GLY A 208 -25.81 28.37 7.59
N HIS A 209 -25.40 27.27 6.97
CA HIS A 209 -25.75 25.90 7.39
C HIS A 209 -24.55 25.06 7.87
N ARG A 210 -23.37 25.69 7.98
CA ARG A 210 -22.10 25.01 8.29
C ARG A 210 -22.14 24.21 9.60
N ASN A 211 -22.68 24.78 10.66
CA ASN A 211 -22.74 24.12 11.98
C ASN A 211 -23.69 22.91 11.97
N GLU A 212 -24.80 23.01 11.26
CA GLU A 212 -25.77 21.92 11.13
C GLU A 212 -25.20 20.78 10.29
N SER A 213 -24.51 21.09 9.20
CA SER A 213 -23.82 20.12 8.36
C SER A 213 -22.69 19.41 9.12
N LEU A 214 -21.87 20.12 9.88
CA LEU A 214 -20.82 19.53 10.72
C LEU A 214 -21.41 18.62 11.82
N PHE A 215 -22.55 18.99 12.40
CA PHE A 215 -23.24 18.15 13.38
C PHE A 215 -23.77 16.84 12.77
N HIS A 216 -24.35 16.90 11.57
CA HIS A 216 -24.80 15.71 10.84
C HIS A 216 -23.64 14.79 10.46
N ILE A 217 -22.52 15.36 9.98
CA ILE A 217 -21.29 14.61 9.69
C ILE A 217 -20.78 13.92 10.98
N ALA A 218 -20.69 14.63 12.09
CA ALA A 218 -20.25 14.07 13.36
C ALA A 218 -21.12 12.88 13.80
N ASN A 219 -22.44 13.02 13.73
CA ASN A 219 -23.37 11.95 14.08
C ASN A 219 -23.25 10.73 13.16
N SER A 220 -23.08 10.93 11.86
CA SER A 220 -22.88 9.85 10.89
C SER A 220 -21.57 9.09 11.16
N LEU A 221 -20.48 9.81 11.42
CA LEU A 221 -19.18 9.21 11.73
C LEU A 221 -19.21 8.45 13.07
N THR A 222 -19.93 8.97 14.06
CA THR A 222 -20.14 8.29 15.36
C THR A 222 -20.94 7.00 15.20
N LYS A 223 -22.01 7.02 14.41
CA LYS A 223 -22.81 5.83 14.08
C LYS A 223 -22.02 4.80 13.29
N GLY A 224 -21.05 5.24 12.48
CA GLY A 224 -20.10 4.39 11.76
C GLY A 224 -18.97 3.82 12.64
N GLY A 225 -18.98 4.07 13.95
CA GLY A 225 -18.00 3.52 14.90
C GLY A 225 -16.66 4.26 14.92
N MET A 226 -16.59 5.47 14.35
CA MET A 226 -15.35 6.26 14.36
C MET A 226 -15.06 6.81 15.77
N THR A 227 -13.79 6.83 16.15
CA THR A 227 -13.39 7.36 17.47
C THR A 227 -13.59 8.88 17.56
N LYS A 228 -13.90 9.38 18.76
CA LYS A 228 -14.09 10.81 19.01
C LYS A 228 -12.91 11.67 18.54
N ALA A 229 -11.68 11.20 18.72
CA ALA A 229 -10.47 11.91 18.29
C ALA A 229 -10.41 12.10 16.76
N ASN A 230 -10.71 11.04 16.00
CA ASN A 230 -10.74 11.11 14.54
C ASN A 230 -11.87 12.00 14.02
N ILE A 231 -13.05 11.96 14.66
CA ILE A 231 -14.18 12.81 14.33
C ILE A 231 -13.82 14.29 14.53
N LEU A 232 -13.21 14.64 15.65
CA LEU A 232 -12.78 16.03 15.94
C LEU A 232 -11.79 16.52 14.90
N MET A 233 -10.80 15.72 14.52
CA MET A 233 -9.81 16.09 13.51
C MET A 233 -10.46 16.38 12.14
N ILE A 234 -11.42 15.56 11.72
CA ILE A 234 -12.17 15.76 10.48
C ILE A 234 -12.99 17.05 10.55
N LEU A 235 -13.71 17.27 11.66
CA LEU A 235 -14.54 18.47 11.83
C LEU A 235 -13.71 19.74 11.87
N GLU A 236 -12.55 19.72 12.52
CA GLU A 236 -11.62 20.86 12.54
C GLU A 236 -11.06 21.18 11.16
N THR A 237 -10.77 20.16 10.35
CA THR A 237 -10.32 20.33 8.96
C THR A 237 -11.41 20.96 8.11
N LEU A 238 -12.64 20.45 8.19
CA LEU A 238 -13.79 20.99 7.46
C LEU A 238 -14.23 22.39 7.94
N ALA A 239 -13.99 22.72 9.19
CA ALA A 239 -14.32 24.05 9.73
C ALA A 239 -13.38 25.17 9.21
N LYS A 240 -12.19 24.82 8.73
CA LYS A 240 -11.18 25.76 8.21
C LYS A 240 -11.34 26.06 6.72
N THR A 241 -12.11 25.27 5.99
CA THR A 241 -12.47 25.46 4.58
C THR A 241 -13.77 26.27 4.44
#